data_eb0da97b1bc8d3daec2b3683a108fd01
#
_entry.id   eb0da97b1bc8d3daec2b3683a108fd01
#
_cell.length_a   1.000
_cell.length_b   1.000
_cell.length_c   1.000
_cell.angle_alpha   90.00
_cell.angle_beta   90.00
_cell.angle_gamma   90.00
#
_symmetry.space_group_name_H-M   'P 1'
#
loop_
_entity.id
_entity.type
_entity.pdbx_description
1 polymer ?
#
loop_
_entity_poly.entity_id
_entity_poly.type
_entity_poly.pdbx_seq_one_letter_code
_entity_poly.pdbx_strand_id
1 'polypeptide(L)'
;MLNLVKELCLLNGVSSGEDDVRDYLVEHCRPYADSIQVDALGNLIVFKRGERNTGNRLMLTAHMDEVGFIINDITEDGYLKFAPVGGIDPRVVIGKRVNVGRRHLPGAIGLKAYHLVSAEEEKNVPTFEDLYIDIGAKDRADAEQVVSLGDLAAFESDSVEFGTGMLKAKAIDDRVGCAVMLKLIEEELPMDCTFVFSVQEEVGTRGAFGAAFSVTPEIALVLEGTTAADLPGTDEHRRVAALGKGPVLSFMDNGAIYDRGLFELLRDLAEQHDIPWQTKNYISGGNDSSAIQRTKLSLIHISEPTRLALM
;
A
#
# COMPACT_ATOMS: atom_id res chain seq x y z
N MET A 1 -16.97 -4.76 -5.05
CA MET A 1 -15.63 -4.95 -4.47
C MET A 1 -14.56 -5.01 -5.55
N LEU A 2 -14.45 -6.06 -6.38
CA LEU A 2 -13.35 -6.25 -7.34
C LEU A 2 -13.11 -5.05 -8.29
N ASN A 3 -14.15 -4.46 -8.85
CA ASN A 3 -14.00 -3.27 -9.72
C ASN A 3 -13.43 -2.08 -8.95
N LEU A 4 -13.86 -1.88 -7.71
CA LEU A 4 -13.36 -0.82 -6.84
C LEU A 4 -11.86 -0.99 -6.55
N VAL A 5 -11.41 -2.21 -6.25
CA VAL A 5 -9.98 -2.51 -6.09
C VAL A 5 -9.21 -2.19 -7.38
N LYS A 6 -9.75 -2.62 -8.54
CA LYS A 6 -9.11 -2.33 -9.84
C LYS A 6 -8.99 -0.82 -10.11
N GLU A 7 -10.03 -0.06 -9.85
CA GLU A 7 -10.02 1.40 -10.03
C GLU A 7 -8.99 2.06 -9.12
N LEU A 8 -8.98 1.72 -7.83
CA LEU A 8 -7.99 2.22 -6.87
C LEU A 8 -6.55 1.85 -7.26
N CYS A 9 -6.32 0.63 -7.74
CA CYS A 9 -5.00 0.17 -8.16
C CYS A 9 -4.48 0.84 -9.45
N LEU A 10 -5.32 1.52 -10.22
CA LEU A 10 -4.89 2.28 -11.41
C LEU A 10 -4.39 3.69 -11.06
N LEU A 11 -4.78 4.22 -9.90
CA LEU A 11 -4.38 5.55 -9.45
C LEU A 11 -2.90 5.56 -9.04
N ASN A 12 -2.21 6.66 -9.31
CA ASN A 12 -0.86 6.87 -8.81
C ASN A 12 -0.91 7.45 -7.39
N GLY A 13 -0.03 6.97 -6.53
CA GLY A 13 -0.02 7.39 -5.13
C GLY A 13 1.25 6.96 -4.42
N VAL A 14 2.42 7.26 -5.01
CA VAL A 14 3.70 7.04 -4.33
C VAL A 14 3.71 7.84 -3.04
N SER A 15 4.30 7.28 -1.96
CA SER A 15 4.39 7.96 -0.65
C SER A 15 4.78 9.43 -0.79
N SER A 16 4.02 10.33 -0.18
CA SER A 16 4.05 11.80 -0.32
C SER A 16 3.42 12.37 -1.59
N GLY A 17 2.81 11.56 -2.43
CA GLY A 17 2.08 11.96 -3.65
C GLY A 17 0.75 11.24 -3.80
N GLU A 18 0.02 11.06 -2.70
CA GLU A 18 -1.23 10.29 -2.62
C GLU A 18 -2.47 11.09 -3.07
N ASP A 19 -2.30 12.27 -3.66
CA ASP A 19 -3.38 13.20 -3.98
C ASP A 19 -4.49 12.57 -4.83
N ASP A 20 -4.13 11.86 -5.91
CA ASP A 20 -5.10 11.24 -6.82
C ASP A 20 -5.97 10.19 -6.09
N VAL A 21 -5.35 9.41 -5.21
CA VAL A 21 -6.04 8.39 -4.41
C VAL A 21 -6.93 9.04 -3.37
N ARG A 22 -6.41 10.04 -2.68
CA ARG A 22 -7.16 10.79 -1.67
C ARG A 22 -8.39 11.46 -2.26
N ASP A 23 -8.25 12.12 -3.40
CA ASP A 23 -9.36 12.81 -4.05
C ASP A 23 -10.45 11.82 -4.49
N TYR A 24 -10.06 10.67 -5.05
CA TYR A 24 -10.98 9.58 -5.36
C TYR A 24 -11.73 9.10 -4.10
N LEU A 25 -11.02 8.85 -3.00
CA LEU A 25 -11.61 8.40 -1.74
C LEU A 25 -12.56 9.45 -1.13
N VAL A 26 -12.20 10.74 -1.17
CA VAL A 26 -13.04 11.85 -0.71
C VAL A 26 -14.37 11.87 -1.47
N GLU A 27 -14.33 11.75 -2.80
CA GLU A 27 -15.56 11.73 -3.61
C GLU A 27 -16.48 10.56 -3.26
N HIS A 28 -15.91 9.37 -3.03
CA HIS A 28 -16.67 8.16 -2.69
C HIS A 28 -17.20 8.17 -1.26
N CYS A 29 -16.45 8.74 -0.31
CA CYS A 29 -16.90 8.84 1.09
C CYS A 29 -17.97 9.91 1.30
N ARG A 30 -17.96 10.99 0.52
CA ARG A 30 -18.80 12.19 0.70
C ARG A 30 -20.28 11.92 0.88
N PRO A 31 -20.93 11.00 0.13
CA PRO A 31 -22.37 10.74 0.29
C PRO A 31 -22.75 10.07 1.61
N TYR A 32 -21.81 9.44 2.29
CA TYR A 32 -22.07 8.54 3.41
C TYR A 32 -21.46 9.00 4.72
N ALA A 33 -20.57 10.00 4.69
CA ALA A 33 -19.81 10.47 5.85
C ALA A 33 -20.51 11.63 6.56
N ASP A 34 -20.46 11.64 7.89
CA ASP A 34 -20.87 12.79 8.70
C ASP A 34 -19.84 13.91 8.70
N SER A 35 -18.54 13.54 8.65
CA SER A 35 -17.47 14.51 8.45
C SER A 35 -16.27 13.91 7.72
N ILE A 36 -15.58 14.76 6.96
CA ILE A 36 -14.37 14.42 6.21
C ILE A 36 -13.33 15.51 6.51
N GLN A 37 -12.15 15.08 6.88
CA GLN A 37 -11.02 15.96 7.17
C GLN A 37 -9.75 15.39 6.52
N VAL A 38 -8.93 16.27 5.97
CA VAL A 38 -7.55 15.96 5.58
C VAL A 38 -6.63 16.64 6.58
N ASP A 39 -5.73 15.87 7.19
CA ASP A 39 -4.78 16.43 8.16
C ASP A 39 -3.54 17.03 7.48
N ALA A 40 -2.63 17.59 8.28
CA ALA A 40 -1.43 18.25 7.77
C ALA A 40 -0.43 17.32 7.06
N LEU A 41 -0.48 16.01 7.31
CA LEU A 41 0.35 15.02 6.61
C LEU A 41 -0.30 14.53 5.32
N GLY A 42 -1.61 14.75 5.16
CA GLY A 42 -2.39 14.29 4.02
C GLY A 42 -3.27 13.06 4.30
N ASN A 43 -3.33 12.56 5.54
CA ASN A 43 -4.26 11.50 5.90
C ASN A 43 -5.70 11.96 5.66
N LEU A 44 -6.52 11.08 5.09
CA LEU A 44 -7.95 11.30 4.97
C LEU A 44 -8.64 10.66 6.18
N ILE A 45 -9.30 11.47 7.00
CA ILE A 45 -10.02 11.07 8.21
C ILE A 45 -11.51 11.25 7.96
N VAL A 46 -12.25 10.15 7.96
CA VAL A 46 -13.68 10.12 7.68
C VAL A 46 -14.41 9.62 8.92
N PHE A 47 -15.30 10.42 9.45
CA PHE A 47 -16.17 10.00 10.56
C PHE A 47 -17.57 9.65 10.06
N LYS A 48 -18.06 8.52 10.50
CA LYS A 48 -19.44 8.07 10.26
C LYS A 48 -20.10 7.68 11.55
N ARG A 49 -21.27 8.27 11.78
CA ARG A 49 -22.12 7.95 12.94
C ARG A 49 -22.80 6.61 12.73
N GLY A 50 -22.83 5.81 13.78
CA GLY A 50 -23.58 4.56 13.83
C GLY A 50 -24.94 4.71 14.52
N GLU A 51 -25.69 3.61 14.58
CA GLU A 51 -26.99 3.57 15.25
C GLU A 51 -26.87 3.84 16.77
N ARG A 52 -25.76 3.41 17.36
CA ARG A 52 -25.49 3.55 18.79
C ARG A 52 -24.17 4.29 19.01
N ASN A 53 -24.25 5.37 19.78
CA ASN A 53 -23.05 5.98 20.35
C ASN A 53 -22.68 5.18 21.62
N THR A 54 -21.66 4.35 21.52
CA THR A 54 -21.19 3.51 22.64
C THR A 54 -20.18 4.25 23.53
N GLY A 55 -19.77 5.46 23.13
CA GLY A 55 -18.68 6.20 23.76
C GLY A 55 -17.29 5.66 23.44
N ASN A 56 -17.19 4.47 22.85
CA ASN A 56 -15.92 3.89 22.43
C ASN A 56 -15.49 4.48 21.08
N ARG A 57 -14.24 4.84 20.98
CA ARG A 57 -13.66 5.37 19.74
C ARG A 57 -13.04 4.23 18.93
N LEU A 58 -13.81 3.73 17.96
CA LEU A 58 -13.34 2.73 17.00
C LEU A 58 -12.71 3.44 15.80
N MET A 59 -11.51 3.01 15.43
CA MET A 59 -10.81 3.43 14.21
C MET A 59 -10.54 2.23 13.32
N LEU A 60 -10.87 2.36 12.04
CA LEU A 60 -10.38 1.47 10.98
C LEU A 60 -9.34 2.23 10.17
N THR A 61 -8.26 1.58 9.77
CA THR A 61 -7.22 2.20 8.94
C THR A 61 -6.70 1.29 7.86
N ALA A 62 -6.36 1.88 6.73
CA ALA A 62 -5.68 1.30 5.57
C ALA A 62 -4.83 2.38 4.92
N HIS A 63 -3.69 2.04 4.32
CA HIS A 63 -2.86 3.07 3.72
C HIS A 63 -3.18 3.33 2.24
N MET A 64 -3.01 4.60 1.82
CA MET A 64 -3.25 5.04 0.45
C MET A 64 -2.02 4.93 -0.43
N ASP A 65 -0.83 4.98 0.17
CA ASP A 65 0.39 5.05 -0.59
C ASP A 65 0.82 3.71 -1.20
N GLU A 66 1.73 3.80 -2.11
CA GLU A 66 2.41 2.70 -2.78
C GLU A 66 3.90 2.99 -2.89
N VAL A 67 4.71 1.97 -3.05
CA VAL A 67 6.12 2.09 -3.38
C VAL A 67 6.32 2.68 -4.77
N GLY A 68 7.40 3.43 -4.96
CA GLY A 68 7.73 4.02 -6.26
C GLY A 68 9.12 4.66 -6.25
N PHE A 69 9.28 5.73 -6.99
CA PHE A 69 10.58 6.39 -7.14
C PHE A 69 10.46 7.90 -7.01
N ILE A 70 11.60 8.54 -6.72
CA ILE A 70 11.76 9.99 -6.74
C ILE A 70 12.92 10.37 -7.66
N ILE A 71 12.73 11.35 -8.54
CA ILE A 71 13.76 11.81 -9.47
C ILE A 71 14.77 12.66 -8.70
N ASN A 72 16.03 12.28 -8.74
CA ASN A 72 17.12 12.95 -8.02
C ASN A 72 18.19 13.56 -8.91
N ASP A 73 18.27 13.21 -10.20
CA ASP A 73 19.12 13.86 -11.19
C ASP A 73 18.59 13.65 -12.61
N ILE A 74 19.04 14.50 -13.55
CA ILE A 74 18.78 14.38 -14.99
C ILE A 74 20.14 14.40 -15.68
N THR A 75 20.46 13.38 -16.47
CA THR A 75 21.73 13.29 -17.17
C THR A 75 21.79 14.24 -18.37
N GLU A 76 22.98 14.53 -18.89
CA GLU A 76 23.17 15.37 -20.09
C GLU A 76 22.44 14.80 -21.32
N ASP A 77 22.28 13.46 -21.39
CA ASP A 77 21.58 12.76 -22.47
C ASP A 77 20.04 12.68 -22.22
N GLY A 78 19.51 13.35 -21.18
CA GLY A 78 18.07 13.42 -20.88
C GLY A 78 17.48 12.24 -20.12
N TYR A 79 18.30 11.28 -19.67
CA TYR A 79 17.82 10.21 -18.78
C TYR A 79 17.62 10.70 -17.36
N LEU A 80 16.61 10.16 -16.68
CA LEU A 80 16.33 10.50 -15.28
C LEU A 80 17.01 9.50 -14.36
N LYS A 81 17.77 10.00 -13.40
CA LYS A 81 18.26 9.20 -12.26
C LYS A 81 17.24 9.29 -11.13
N PHE A 82 17.13 8.23 -10.36
CA PHE A 82 16.08 8.13 -9.35
C PHE A 82 16.52 7.33 -8.13
N ALA A 83 15.84 7.56 -7.02
CA ALA A 83 15.97 6.77 -5.81
C ALA A 83 14.64 6.05 -5.50
N PRO A 84 14.66 4.89 -4.84
CA PRO A 84 13.44 4.21 -4.41
C PRO A 84 12.74 4.99 -3.28
N VAL A 85 11.42 4.98 -3.32
CA VAL A 85 10.51 5.42 -2.25
C VAL A 85 9.79 4.17 -1.75
N GLY A 86 10.09 3.76 -0.52
CA GLY A 86 9.66 2.47 0.03
C GLY A 86 10.62 1.32 -0.29
N GLY A 87 10.22 0.12 0.08
CA GLY A 87 11.04 -1.10 -0.04
C GLY A 87 10.92 -1.76 -1.42
N ILE A 88 11.86 -1.51 -2.32
CA ILE A 88 11.86 -2.06 -3.70
C ILE A 88 13.16 -2.82 -3.97
N ASP A 89 13.02 -4.01 -4.57
CA ASP A 89 14.17 -4.78 -5.07
C ASP A 89 14.55 -4.28 -6.48
N PRO A 90 15.79 -3.80 -6.71
CA PRO A 90 16.21 -3.28 -8.02
C PRO A 90 16.14 -4.31 -9.16
N ARG A 91 16.14 -5.61 -8.83
CA ARG A 91 16.08 -6.67 -9.84
C ARG A 91 14.73 -6.76 -10.55
N VAL A 92 13.65 -6.38 -9.85
CA VAL A 92 12.28 -6.52 -10.38
C VAL A 92 11.81 -5.30 -11.16
N VAL A 93 12.57 -4.20 -11.16
CA VAL A 93 12.13 -2.93 -11.77
C VAL A 93 12.64 -2.74 -13.20
N ILE A 94 13.65 -3.51 -13.62
CA ILE A 94 14.25 -3.40 -14.94
C ILE A 94 13.22 -3.69 -16.04
N GLY A 95 13.09 -2.77 -17.00
CA GLY A 95 12.13 -2.88 -18.10
C GLY A 95 10.69 -2.53 -17.71
N LYS A 96 10.44 -2.10 -16.47
CA LYS A 96 9.10 -1.65 -16.06
C LYS A 96 8.78 -0.29 -16.61
N ARG A 97 7.49 -0.08 -16.91
CA ARG A 97 6.94 1.21 -17.26
C ARG A 97 6.59 1.99 -16.00
N VAL A 98 6.77 3.29 -16.07
CA VAL A 98 6.45 4.22 -14.99
C VAL A 98 5.74 5.46 -15.53
N ASN A 99 4.98 6.10 -14.66
CA ASN A 99 4.37 7.42 -14.87
C ASN A 99 5.13 8.45 -14.04
N VAL A 100 5.79 9.41 -14.69
CA VAL A 100 6.67 10.39 -14.04
C VAL A 100 5.96 11.72 -13.87
N GLY A 101 6.06 12.28 -12.66
CA GLY A 101 5.55 13.59 -12.29
C GLY A 101 4.03 13.71 -12.35
N ARG A 102 3.54 14.91 -12.06
CA ARG A 102 2.10 15.23 -12.05
C ARG A 102 1.41 15.13 -13.41
N ARG A 103 2.18 15.12 -14.49
CA ARG A 103 1.66 14.96 -15.86
C ARG A 103 1.54 13.51 -16.28
N HIS A 104 1.92 12.58 -15.42
CA HIS A 104 1.93 11.14 -15.69
C HIS A 104 2.67 10.81 -16.99
N LEU A 105 3.85 11.42 -17.18
CA LEU A 105 4.67 11.18 -18.36
C LEU A 105 5.09 9.70 -18.42
N PRO A 106 4.83 9.00 -19.53
CA PRO A 106 5.27 7.63 -19.67
C PRO A 106 6.81 7.55 -19.71
N GLY A 107 7.37 6.64 -18.95
CA GLY A 107 8.78 6.34 -18.92
C GLY A 107 9.03 4.84 -18.81
N ALA A 108 10.24 4.42 -19.13
CA ALA A 108 10.69 3.04 -18.99
C ALA A 108 11.99 2.97 -18.21
N ILE A 109 12.07 2.04 -17.24
CA ILE A 109 13.29 1.82 -16.47
C ILE A 109 14.25 0.99 -17.30
N GLY A 110 15.41 1.59 -17.59
CA GLY A 110 16.49 0.99 -18.38
C GLY A 110 17.71 0.66 -17.55
N LEU A 111 18.53 -0.20 -18.14
CA LEU A 111 19.84 -0.61 -17.65
C LEU A 111 20.82 -0.59 -18.82
N LYS A 112 22.12 -0.49 -18.55
CA LYS A 112 23.20 -0.65 -19.54
C LYS A 112 22.95 -1.89 -20.41
N ALA A 113 23.00 -1.72 -21.72
CA ALA A 113 22.70 -2.80 -22.66
C ALA A 113 23.67 -3.98 -22.48
N TYR A 114 23.17 -5.21 -22.54
CA TYR A 114 23.91 -6.44 -22.24
C TYR A 114 25.25 -6.53 -22.99
N HIS A 115 25.27 -6.17 -24.27
CA HIS A 115 26.51 -6.23 -25.10
C HIS A 115 27.57 -5.18 -24.71
N LEU A 116 27.26 -4.24 -23.83
CA LEU A 116 28.18 -3.25 -23.29
C LEU A 116 28.65 -3.60 -21.87
N VAL A 117 28.04 -4.61 -21.26
CA VAL A 117 28.37 -5.07 -19.90
C VAL A 117 29.67 -5.85 -19.95
N SER A 118 30.61 -5.52 -19.06
CA SER A 118 31.86 -6.27 -18.90
C SER A 118 31.62 -7.59 -18.18
N ALA A 119 32.54 -8.57 -18.35
CA ALA A 119 32.45 -9.87 -17.66
C ALA A 119 32.53 -9.75 -16.12
N GLU A 120 32.95 -8.63 -15.57
CA GLU A 120 33.01 -8.34 -14.15
C GLU A 120 31.66 -7.76 -13.68
N GLU A 121 31.10 -6.81 -14.41
CA GLU A 121 29.75 -6.24 -14.14
C GLU A 121 28.66 -7.30 -14.21
N GLU A 122 28.76 -8.25 -15.15
CA GLU A 122 27.79 -9.34 -15.34
C GLU A 122 27.60 -10.21 -14.07
N LYS A 123 28.59 -10.25 -13.18
CA LYS A 123 28.54 -11.03 -11.92
C LYS A 123 27.82 -10.30 -10.80
N ASN A 124 27.57 -9.01 -10.95
CA ASN A 124 26.97 -8.17 -9.93
C ASN A 124 25.46 -8.02 -10.16
N VAL A 125 24.71 -7.97 -9.07
CA VAL A 125 23.30 -7.59 -9.12
C VAL A 125 23.25 -6.06 -9.30
N PRO A 126 22.49 -5.55 -10.30
CA PRO A 126 22.35 -4.11 -10.52
C PRO A 126 21.77 -3.42 -9.26
N THR A 127 22.28 -2.23 -9.00
CA THR A 127 21.75 -1.31 -7.97
C THR A 127 20.89 -0.22 -8.61
N PHE A 128 20.20 0.60 -7.82
CA PHE A 128 19.46 1.74 -8.37
C PHE A 128 20.36 2.77 -9.07
N GLU A 129 21.62 2.87 -8.69
CA GLU A 129 22.60 3.77 -9.33
C GLU A 129 22.91 3.36 -10.77
N ASP A 130 22.79 2.08 -11.10
CA ASP A 130 23.02 1.54 -12.46
C ASP A 130 21.80 1.78 -13.37
N LEU A 131 20.65 2.12 -12.82
CA LEU A 131 19.39 2.26 -13.53
C LEU A 131 19.13 3.72 -13.94
N TYR A 132 18.25 3.88 -14.92
CA TYR A 132 17.72 5.16 -15.37
C TYR A 132 16.28 5.02 -15.83
N ILE A 133 15.53 6.12 -15.85
CA ILE A 133 14.22 6.19 -16.52
C ILE A 133 14.41 6.95 -17.83
N ASP A 134 13.98 6.34 -18.91
CA ASP A 134 13.93 6.93 -20.26
C ASP A 134 12.51 7.46 -20.50
N ILE A 135 12.38 8.75 -20.76
CA ILE A 135 11.13 9.45 -21.12
C ILE A 135 11.12 9.91 -22.58
N GLY A 136 12.13 9.52 -23.36
CA GLY A 136 12.30 9.93 -24.76
C GLY A 136 12.83 11.35 -24.96
N ALA A 137 13.38 11.99 -23.91
CA ALA A 137 14.01 13.31 -24.03
C ALA A 137 15.33 13.22 -24.83
N LYS A 138 15.66 14.30 -25.56
CA LYS A 138 16.85 14.36 -26.41
C LYS A 138 18.12 14.71 -25.63
N ASP A 139 17.94 15.53 -24.59
CA ASP A 139 19.01 16.03 -23.74
C ASP A 139 18.41 16.51 -22.41
N ARG A 140 19.27 16.97 -21.49
CA ARG A 140 18.88 17.52 -20.21
C ARG A 140 17.85 18.66 -20.32
N ALA A 141 18.08 19.59 -21.24
CA ALA A 141 17.24 20.77 -21.40
C ALA A 141 15.81 20.40 -21.88
N ASP A 142 15.70 19.37 -22.69
CA ASP A 142 14.41 18.83 -23.15
C ASP A 142 13.69 18.13 -22.00
N ALA A 143 14.39 17.32 -21.21
CA ALA A 143 13.82 16.66 -20.02
C ALA A 143 13.34 17.66 -18.97
N GLU A 144 14.11 18.70 -18.67
CA GLU A 144 13.79 19.74 -17.67
C GLU A 144 12.56 20.58 -18.02
N GLN A 145 12.07 20.56 -19.28
CA GLN A 145 10.80 21.20 -19.63
C GLN A 145 9.57 20.46 -19.08
N VAL A 146 9.72 19.20 -18.75
CA VAL A 146 8.59 18.32 -18.42
C VAL A 146 8.75 17.57 -17.11
N VAL A 147 9.96 17.48 -16.56
CA VAL A 147 10.29 16.81 -15.29
C VAL A 147 11.14 17.72 -14.42
N SER A 148 10.91 17.71 -13.13
CA SER A 148 11.68 18.41 -12.12
C SER A 148 12.31 17.45 -11.11
N LEU A 149 13.42 17.85 -10.50
CA LEU A 149 13.97 17.12 -9.36
C LEU A 149 12.95 17.09 -8.22
N GLY A 150 12.76 15.91 -7.62
CA GLY A 150 11.74 15.68 -6.61
C GLY A 150 10.40 15.19 -7.17
N ASP A 151 10.23 15.15 -8.50
CA ASP A 151 9.05 14.51 -9.08
C ASP A 151 9.03 13.02 -8.74
N LEU A 152 7.84 12.50 -8.43
CA LEU A 152 7.62 11.09 -8.15
C LEU A 152 7.38 10.32 -9.44
N ALA A 153 7.75 9.04 -9.43
CA ALA A 153 7.46 8.13 -10.52
C ALA A 153 6.78 6.86 -9.99
N ALA A 154 5.54 6.64 -10.38
CA ALA A 154 4.75 5.49 -10.00
C ALA A 154 4.89 4.38 -11.05
N PHE A 155 4.77 3.11 -10.63
CA PHE A 155 4.67 2.01 -11.57
C PHE A 155 3.43 2.15 -12.45
N GLU A 156 3.55 1.90 -13.73
CA GLU A 156 2.42 1.74 -14.64
C GLU A 156 2.09 0.25 -14.77
N SER A 157 0.87 -0.12 -14.44
CA SER A 157 0.42 -1.51 -14.51
C SER A 157 -1.07 -1.61 -14.79
N ASP A 158 -1.45 -2.56 -15.63
CA ASP A 158 -2.85 -2.91 -15.87
C ASP A 158 -3.39 -3.75 -14.71
N SER A 159 -4.68 -3.56 -14.38
CA SER A 159 -5.43 -4.45 -13.51
C SER A 159 -6.06 -5.57 -14.32
N VAL A 160 -5.58 -6.81 -14.18
CA VAL A 160 -5.97 -7.94 -15.02
C VAL A 160 -6.44 -9.12 -14.17
N GLU A 161 -7.63 -9.60 -14.44
CA GLU A 161 -8.08 -10.89 -13.93
C GLU A 161 -7.44 -12.03 -14.74
N PHE A 162 -6.96 -13.04 -14.05
CA PHE A 162 -6.34 -14.20 -14.69
C PHE A 162 -6.56 -15.48 -13.88
N GLY A 163 -6.34 -16.63 -14.52
CA GLY A 163 -6.55 -17.92 -13.86
C GLY A 163 -7.97 -18.07 -13.30
N THR A 164 -8.10 -18.62 -12.11
CA THR A 164 -9.38 -18.82 -11.43
C THR A 164 -9.48 -17.85 -10.25
N GLY A 165 -10.13 -16.69 -10.49
CA GLY A 165 -10.42 -15.71 -9.44
C GLY A 165 -9.18 -14.95 -8.93
N MET A 166 -8.13 -14.83 -9.74
CA MET A 166 -6.92 -14.09 -9.39
C MET A 166 -6.93 -12.70 -10.02
N LEU A 167 -6.44 -11.72 -9.30
CA LEU A 167 -6.19 -10.35 -9.77
C LEU A 167 -4.68 -10.06 -9.76
N LYS A 168 -4.18 -9.54 -10.87
CA LYS A 168 -2.87 -8.90 -10.97
C LYS A 168 -3.09 -7.40 -11.08
N ALA A 169 -2.52 -6.63 -10.18
CA ALA A 169 -2.52 -5.18 -10.22
C ALA A 169 -1.29 -4.64 -9.46
N LYS A 170 -0.94 -3.36 -9.62
CA LYS A 170 -0.02 -2.66 -8.71
C LYS A 170 -0.76 -2.29 -7.42
N ALA A 171 -0.05 -1.95 -6.38
CA ALA A 171 -0.58 -1.34 -5.16
C ALA A 171 -1.79 -2.08 -4.53
N ILE A 172 -1.93 -3.41 -4.71
CA ILE A 172 -2.97 -4.19 -4.01
C ILE A 172 -2.80 -4.00 -2.50
N ASP A 173 -1.57 -3.95 -2.06
CA ASP A 173 -1.13 -3.45 -0.77
C ASP A 173 -1.00 -1.91 -0.86
N ASP A 174 -1.87 -1.06 -0.24
CA ASP A 174 -3.05 -1.52 0.51
C ASP A 174 -4.37 -0.94 -0.06
N ARG A 175 -4.48 -0.90 -1.39
CA ARG A 175 -5.73 -0.45 -2.04
C ARG A 175 -6.89 -1.41 -1.76
N VAL A 176 -6.60 -2.67 -1.38
CA VAL A 176 -7.62 -3.62 -0.96
C VAL A 176 -8.23 -3.21 0.38
N GLY A 177 -7.43 -2.79 1.35
CA GLY A 177 -7.92 -2.26 2.63
C GLY A 177 -8.74 -0.98 2.42
N CYS A 178 -8.25 -0.07 1.56
CA CYS A 178 -9.01 1.11 1.17
C CYS A 178 -10.39 0.76 0.57
N ALA A 179 -10.45 -0.24 -0.31
CA ALA A 179 -11.70 -0.68 -0.92
C ALA A 179 -12.67 -1.31 0.10
N VAL A 180 -12.14 -2.09 1.05
CA VAL A 180 -12.94 -2.65 2.15
C VAL A 180 -13.53 -1.54 3.00
N MET A 181 -12.72 -0.53 3.37
CA MET A 181 -13.21 0.61 4.14
C MET A 181 -14.29 1.41 3.41
N LEU A 182 -14.13 1.66 2.08
CA LEU A 182 -15.17 2.32 1.29
C LEU A 182 -16.48 1.53 1.33
N LYS A 183 -16.43 0.20 1.23
CA LYS A 183 -17.64 -0.62 1.33
C LYS A 183 -18.30 -0.57 2.70
N LEU A 184 -17.51 -0.54 3.75
CA LEU A 184 -18.03 -0.37 5.11
C LEU A 184 -18.66 1.01 5.33
N ILE A 185 -18.10 2.05 4.74
CA ILE A 185 -18.66 3.42 4.82
C ILE A 185 -20.02 3.51 4.11
N GLU A 186 -20.28 2.72 3.08
CA GLU A 186 -21.60 2.67 2.41
C GLU A 186 -22.70 2.05 3.29
N GLU A 187 -22.33 1.14 4.22
CA GLU A 187 -23.28 0.40 5.06
C GLU A 187 -23.75 1.21 6.28
N GLU A 188 -24.92 0.87 6.84
CA GLU A 188 -25.35 1.35 8.15
C GLU A 188 -24.50 0.70 9.25
N LEU A 189 -23.87 1.52 10.08
CA LEU A 189 -22.97 1.03 11.12
C LEU A 189 -23.69 0.85 12.45
N PRO A 190 -23.40 -0.23 13.20
CA PRO A 190 -24.00 -0.44 14.51
C PRO A 190 -23.46 0.53 15.59
N MET A 191 -22.32 1.17 15.34
CA MET A 191 -21.68 2.14 16.24
C MET A 191 -20.87 3.18 15.46
N ASP A 192 -20.57 4.29 16.11
CA ASP A 192 -19.70 5.34 15.54
C ASP A 192 -18.32 4.76 15.14
N CYS A 193 -17.85 5.15 13.98
CA CYS A 193 -16.55 4.72 13.46
C CYS A 193 -15.80 5.85 12.77
N THR A 194 -14.49 5.90 12.99
CA THR A 194 -13.57 6.76 12.26
C THR A 194 -12.75 5.90 11.31
N PHE A 195 -12.81 6.22 10.03
CA PHE A 195 -12.00 5.59 8.97
C PHE A 195 -10.83 6.50 8.66
N VAL A 196 -9.63 5.96 8.69
CA VAL A 196 -8.40 6.68 8.40
C VAL A 196 -7.74 6.03 7.18
N PHE A 197 -7.69 6.76 6.08
CA PHE A 197 -6.86 6.40 4.95
C PHE A 197 -5.52 7.10 5.15
N SER A 198 -4.53 6.33 5.58
CA SER A 198 -3.22 6.85 5.98
C SER A 198 -2.30 7.07 4.78
N VAL A 199 -1.30 7.93 4.96
CA VAL A 199 -0.25 8.22 3.99
C VAL A 199 1.09 7.74 4.51
N GLN A 200 2.05 7.53 3.59
CA GLN A 200 3.46 7.28 3.93
C GLN A 200 3.67 6.07 4.86
N GLU A 201 2.88 5.01 4.68
CA GLU A 201 3.10 3.75 5.38
C GLU A 201 4.42 3.12 4.93
N GLU A 202 4.64 3.03 3.61
CA GLU A 202 5.77 2.38 2.93
C GLU A 202 7.15 3.01 3.23
N VAL A 203 7.15 4.20 3.82
CA VAL A 203 8.36 4.92 4.25
C VAL A 203 8.43 5.07 5.77
N GLY A 204 7.72 4.24 6.51
CA GLY A 204 7.82 4.12 7.97
C GLY A 204 6.58 4.54 8.76
N THR A 205 5.38 4.21 8.29
CA THR A 205 4.09 4.33 9.02
C THR A 205 3.81 5.74 9.56
N ARG A 206 4.23 6.77 8.80
CA ARG A 206 4.26 8.17 9.29
C ARG A 206 2.87 8.76 9.47
N GLY A 207 1.97 8.49 8.51
CA GLY A 207 0.61 9.00 8.53
C GLY A 207 -0.18 8.46 9.69
N ALA A 208 -0.12 7.16 9.93
CA ALA A 208 -0.87 6.49 10.98
C ALA A 208 -0.53 7.00 12.39
N PHE A 209 0.74 7.35 12.65
CA PHE A 209 1.14 7.96 13.92
C PHE A 209 0.42 9.28 14.15
N GLY A 210 0.41 10.18 13.16
CA GLY A 210 -0.27 11.48 13.24
C GLY A 210 -1.78 11.34 13.37
N ALA A 211 -2.38 10.46 12.58
CA ALA A 211 -3.81 10.20 12.61
C ALA A 211 -4.26 9.62 13.96
N ALA A 212 -3.55 8.63 14.50
CA ALA A 212 -3.86 8.05 15.79
C ALA A 212 -3.75 9.06 16.94
N PHE A 213 -2.79 9.98 16.87
CA PHE A 213 -2.67 11.07 17.82
C PHE A 213 -3.87 12.01 17.77
N SER A 214 -4.39 12.30 16.58
CA SER A 214 -5.54 13.20 16.37
C SER A 214 -6.87 12.54 16.73
N VAL A 215 -7.09 11.29 16.30
CA VAL A 215 -8.32 10.53 16.53
C VAL A 215 -8.42 10.01 17.96
N THR A 216 -7.28 9.70 18.60
CA THR A 216 -7.20 9.08 19.93
C THR A 216 -8.15 7.89 20.10
N PRO A 217 -8.09 6.86 19.22
CA PRO A 217 -8.99 5.73 19.28
C PRO A 217 -8.77 4.90 20.55
N GLU A 218 -9.77 4.16 21.00
CA GLU A 218 -9.65 3.15 22.06
C GLU A 218 -9.38 1.78 21.47
N ILE A 219 -9.95 1.54 20.29
CA ILE A 219 -9.74 0.32 19.50
C ILE A 219 -9.39 0.74 18.08
N ALA A 220 -8.35 0.13 17.50
CA ALA A 220 -8.03 0.30 16.08
C ALA A 220 -7.96 -1.06 15.39
N LEU A 221 -8.54 -1.14 14.21
CA LEU A 221 -8.42 -2.27 13.29
C LEU A 221 -7.63 -1.78 12.07
N VAL A 222 -6.52 -2.44 11.78
CA VAL A 222 -5.69 -2.16 10.61
C VAL A 222 -6.04 -3.20 9.55
N LEU A 223 -6.52 -2.73 8.40
CA LEU A 223 -6.73 -3.53 7.20
C LEU A 223 -5.50 -3.37 6.34
N GLU A 224 -4.94 -4.48 5.84
CA GLU A 224 -3.62 -4.46 5.20
C GLU A 224 -3.45 -5.60 4.21
N GLY A 225 -2.64 -5.39 3.17
CA GLY A 225 -2.12 -6.47 2.35
C GLY A 225 -1.07 -7.29 3.13
N THR A 226 -0.95 -8.59 2.88
CA THR A 226 0.14 -9.39 3.45
C THR A 226 0.74 -10.36 2.45
N THR A 227 2.05 -10.54 2.52
CA THR A 227 2.77 -11.52 1.72
C THR A 227 2.27 -12.93 2.01
N ALA A 228 1.87 -13.68 1.00
CA ALA A 228 1.52 -15.08 1.15
C ALA A 228 2.75 -15.99 1.20
N ALA A 229 3.75 -15.75 0.34
CA ALA A 229 4.94 -16.59 0.16
C ALA A 229 4.62 -18.07 -0.13
N ASP A 230 3.46 -18.36 -0.75
CA ASP A 230 2.98 -19.70 -1.08
C ASP A 230 3.46 -20.20 -2.46
N LEU A 231 4.64 -19.77 -2.89
CA LEU A 231 5.25 -20.13 -4.16
C LEU A 231 5.74 -21.58 -4.16
N PRO A 232 5.76 -22.26 -5.33
CA PRO A 232 6.39 -23.57 -5.48
C PRO A 232 7.85 -23.56 -4.99
N GLY A 233 8.24 -24.54 -4.19
CA GLY A 233 9.59 -24.64 -3.61
C GLY A 233 9.81 -23.85 -2.31
N THR A 234 8.82 -23.08 -1.85
CA THR A 234 8.89 -22.47 -0.53
C THR A 234 8.57 -23.51 0.55
N ASP A 235 9.47 -23.68 1.51
CA ASP A 235 9.26 -24.52 2.68
C ASP A 235 7.99 -24.11 3.43
N GLU A 236 7.22 -25.08 3.91
CA GLU A 236 5.93 -24.83 4.55
C GLU A 236 6.03 -23.85 5.73
N HIS A 237 7.06 -23.98 6.55
CA HIS A 237 7.30 -23.11 7.71
C HIS A 237 7.71 -21.67 7.36
N ARG A 238 8.01 -21.38 6.08
CA ARG A 238 8.31 -20.03 5.56
C ARG A 238 7.12 -19.40 4.84
N ARG A 239 6.06 -20.14 4.60
CA ARG A 239 4.83 -19.60 4.02
C ARG A 239 4.13 -18.78 5.08
N VAL A 240 3.84 -17.52 4.74
CA VAL A 240 3.16 -16.60 5.67
C VAL A 240 1.69 -16.93 5.74
N ALA A 241 1.05 -17.05 4.58
CA ALA A 241 -0.37 -17.35 4.42
C ALA A 241 -0.59 -18.09 3.09
N ALA A 242 -1.81 -18.49 2.81
CA ALA A 242 -2.18 -19.12 1.54
C ALA A 242 -3.32 -18.36 0.86
N LEU A 243 -3.19 -18.14 -0.46
CA LEU A 243 -4.26 -17.52 -1.25
C LEU A 243 -5.53 -18.38 -1.23
N GLY A 244 -6.69 -17.72 -1.16
CA GLY A 244 -7.99 -18.37 -1.17
C GLY A 244 -8.38 -19.09 0.12
N LYS A 245 -7.62 -18.92 1.21
CA LYS A 245 -7.93 -19.50 2.54
C LYS A 245 -8.60 -18.51 3.52
N GLY A 246 -9.06 -17.39 3.01
CA GLY A 246 -9.69 -16.33 3.80
C GLY A 246 -8.71 -15.31 4.37
N PRO A 247 -9.22 -14.25 5.00
CA PRO A 247 -8.42 -13.21 5.62
C PRO A 247 -7.50 -13.76 6.70
N VAL A 248 -6.38 -13.06 6.90
CA VAL A 248 -5.37 -13.41 7.89
C VAL A 248 -5.61 -12.59 9.16
N LEU A 249 -5.97 -13.27 10.24
CA LEU A 249 -5.97 -12.67 11.57
C LEU A 249 -4.56 -12.79 12.16
N SER A 250 -3.89 -11.68 12.34
CA SER A 250 -2.53 -11.65 12.88
C SER A 250 -2.55 -11.46 14.40
N PHE A 251 -1.67 -12.12 15.10
CA PHE A 251 -1.44 -11.92 16.54
C PHE A 251 -0.11 -11.21 16.83
N MET A 252 0.75 -11.08 15.82
CA MET A 252 2.05 -10.40 15.91
C MET A 252 2.62 -10.14 14.52
N ASP A 253 3.37 -9.04 14.39
CA ASP A 253 4.32 -8.77 13.29
C ASP A 253 5.66 -8.28 13.86
N ASN A 254 6.54 -7.74 13.01
CA ASN A 254 7.85 -7.24 13.46
C ASN A 254 7.75 -5.93 14.26
N GLY A 255 6.63 -5.23 14.19
CA GLY A 255 6.42 -3.92 14.81
C GLY A 255 5.49 -3.91 16.02
N ALA A 256 4.59 -4.90 16.13
CA ALA A 256 3.54 -4.93 17.14
C ALA A 256 3.16 -6.34 17.59
N ILE A 257 2.77 -6.46 18.86
CA ILE A 257 2.03 -7.61 19.40
C ILE A 257 0.59 -7.16 19.62
N TYR A 258 -0.36 -7.89 19.04
CA TYR A 258 -1.76 -7.51 19.01
C TYR A 258 -2.52 -7.92 20.25
N ASP A 259 -3.63 -7.24 20.51
CA ASP A 259 -4.50 -7.55 21.64
C ASP A 259 -5.14 -8.94 21.47
N ARG A 260 -4.92 -9.80 22.45
CA ARG A 260 -5.39 -11.18 22.42
C ARG A 260 -6.91 -11.28 22.46
N GLY A 261 -7.58 -10.44 23.24
CA GLY A 261 -9.02 -10.45 23.35
C GLY A 261 -9.72 -10.07 22.05
N LEU A 262 -9.18 -9.06 21.34
CA LEU A 262 -9.68 -8.69 20.01
C LEU A 262 -9.40 -9.78 18.97
N PHE A 263 -8.22 -10.42 19.01
CA PHE A 263 -7.93 -11.55 18.13
C PHE A 263 -8.92 -12.70 18.35
N GLU A 264 -9.16 -13.10 19.61
CA GLU A 264 -10.10 -14.16 19.95
C GLU A 264 -11.53 -13.79 19.55
N LEU A 265 -11.96 -12.54 19.76
CA LEU A 265 -13.26 -12.05 19.31
C LEU A 265 -13.45 -12.18 17.79
N LEU A 266 -12.49 -11.74 16.99
CA LEU A 266 -12.60 -11.81 15.52
C LEU A 266 -12.56 -13.26 15.02
N ARG A 267 -11.74 -14.10 15.63
CA ARG A 267 -11.72 -15.55 15.34
C ARG A 267 -13.10 -16.17 15.62
N ASP A 268 -13.65 -15.91 16.81
CA ASP A 268 -14.93 -16.50 17.23
C ASP A 268 -16.08 -16.00 16.34
N LEU A 269 -16.05 -14.73 15.93
CA LEU A 269 -17.01 -14.18 14.95
C LEU A 269 -16.87 -14.86 13.58
N ALA A 270 -15.65 -15.05 13.10
CA ALA A 270 -15.41 -15.75 11.84
C ALA A 270 -15.96 -17.17 11.88
N GLU A 271 -15.71 -17.91 12.97
CA GLU A 271 -16.23 -19.26 13.17
C GLU A 271 -17.76 -19.31 13.29
N GLN A 272 -18.37 -18.35 14.02
CA GLN A 272 -19.83 -18.27 14.16
C GLN A 272 -20.56 -17.97 12.85
N HIS A 273 -19.91 -17.30 11.91
CA HIS A 273 -20.49 -16.91 10.63
C HIS A 273 -19.96 -17.71 9.45
N ASP A 274 -19.26 -18.83 9.70
CA ASP A 274 -18.67 -19.70 8.67
C ASP A 274 -17.76 -18.93 7.69
N ILE A 275 -17.07 -17.87 8.17
CA ILE A 275 -16.11 -17.10 7.39
C ILE A 275 -14.77 -17.82 7.46
N PRO A 276 -14.19 -18.25 6.32
CA PRO A 276 -12.88 -18.86 6.33
C PRO A 276 -11.84 -17.84 6.78
N TRP A 277 -10.92 -18.23 7.64
CA TRP A 277 -9.86 -17.40 8.16
C TRP A 277 -8.57 -18.21 8.37
N GLN A 278 -7.44 -17.51 8.50
CA GLN A 278 -6.16 -18.13 8.79
C GLN A 278 -5.28 -17.20 9.65
N THR A 279 -4.19 -17.73 10.21
CA THR A 279 -3.15 -16.95 10.88
C THR A 279 -1.86 -16.91 10.06
N LYS A 280 -0.96 -15.98 10.36
CA LYS A 280 0.40 -16.01 9.82
C LYS A 280 1.18 -17.19 10.40
N ASN A 281 1.72 -18.06 9.54
CA ASN A 281 2.62 -19.13 9.98
C ASN A 281 4.05 -18.64 10.23
N TYR A 282 4.43 -17.53 9.58
CA TYR A 282 5.73 -16.90 9.73
C TYR A 282 5.54 -15.41 9.99
N ILE A 283 6.18 -14.92 11.06
CA ILE A 283 6.11 -13.51 11.45
C ILE A 283 7.01 -12.72 10.51
N SER A 284 6.43 -11.81 9.75
CA SER A 284 7.12 -10.98 8.76
C SER A 284 6.40 -9.66 8.54
N GLY A 285 7.14 -8.67 8.06
CA GLY A 285 6.62 -7.33 7.76
C GLY A 285 6.29 -6.54 9.02
N GLY A 286 5.69 -5.40 8.83
CA GLY A 286 5.11 -4.51 9.82
C GLY A 286 4.07 -3.69 9.09
N ASN A 287 3.27 -2.90 9.79
CA ASN A 287 2.24 -2.05 9.23
C ASN A 287 1.91 -0.90 10.19
N ASP A 288 0.90 -0.13 9.86
CA ASP A 288 0.43 1.02 10.62
C ASP A 288 0.12 0.73 12.09
N SER A 289 -0.19 -0.52 12.46
CA SER A 289 -0.46 -0.89 13.85
C SER A 289 0.70 -0.57 14.79
N SER A 290 1.94 -0.71 14.31
CA SER A 290 3.14 -0.42 15.10
C SER A 290 3.24 1.05 15.50
N ALA A 291 2.83 1.95 14.60
CA ALA A 291 2.78 3.39 14.86
C ALA A 291 1.63 3.76 15.79
N ILE A 292 0.45 3.20 15.54
CA ILE A 292 -0.75 3.44 16.33
C ILE A 292 -0.55 2.96 17.78
N GLN A 293 0.02 1.77 17.98
CA GLN A 293 0.28 1.22 19.32
C GLN A 293 1.19 2.12 20.17
N ARG A 294 2.15 2.80 19.54
CA ARG A 294 3.03 3.75 20.23
C ARG A 294 2.31 5.00 20.77
N THR A 295 1.08 5.25 20.34
CA THR A 295 0.23 6.34 20.83
C THR A 295 -0.66 5.97 22.04
N LYS A 296 -0.44 4.81 22.69
CA LYS A 296 -1.11 4.29 23.91
C LYS A 296 -2.41 3.52 23.68
N LEU A 297 -2.47 2.59 22.72
CA LEU A 297 -3.70 1.93 22.30
C LEU A 297 -3.64 0.40 22.31
N SER A 298 -4.81 -0.26 22.44
CA SER A 298 -5.01 -1.69 22.14
C SER A 298 -5.36 -1.86 20.67
N LEU A 299 -4.74 -2.86 20.01
CA LEU A 299 -4.79 -3.02 18.56
C LEU A 299 -5.06 -4.45 18.13
N ILE A 300 -5.73 -4.57 16.97
CA ILE A 300 -5.74 -5.79 16.16
C ILE A 300 -5.50 -5.45 14.69
N HIS A 301 -4.94 -6.41 13.98
CA HIS A 301 -4.65 -6.33 12.56
C HIS A 301 -5.37 -7.46 11.81
N ILE A 302 -6.00 -7.11 10.68
CA ILE A 302 -6.61 -8.04 9.73
C ILE A 302 -5.92 -7.86 8.39
N SER A 303 -5.37 -8.92 7.82
CA SER A 303 -4.68 -8.87 6.53
C SER A 303 -5.37 -9.73 5.47
N GLU A 304 -5.43 -9.23 4.25
CA GLU A 304 -5.69 -10.01 3.06
C GLU A 304 -4.38 -10.58 2.51
N PRO A 305 -4.29 -11.91 2.29
CA PRO A 305 -3.07 -12.49 1.74
C PRO A 305 -2.92 -12.10 0.27
N THR A 306 -1.82 -11.45 -0.04
CA THR A 306 -1.42 -11.16 -1.42
C THR A 306 -0.26 -12.06 -1.83
N ARG A 307 -0.31 -12.60 -3.04
CA ARG A 307 0.88 -13.16 -3.66
C ARG A 307 1.61 -11.99 -4.30
N LEU A 308 2.70 -11.53 -3.70
CA LEU A 308 3.67 -10.70 -4.40
C LEU A 308 4.11 -11.51 -5.64
N ALA A 309 3.34 -11.40 -6.71
CA ALA A 309 3.88 -11.73 -8.01
C ALA A 309 5.01 -10.74 -8.19
N LEU A 310 6.22 -11.25 -8.32
CA LEU A 310 7.35 -10.49 -8.78
C LEU A 310 6.90 -9.70 -10.00
N MET A 311 6.52 -8.45 -9.79
CA MET A 311 6.23 -7.54 -10.89
C MET A 311 7.53 -7.13 -11.53
#